data_4e4dae083f8f1a891b7894812e21b848
#
_entry.id   4e4dae083f8f1a891b7894812e21b848
#
_cell.length_a   1.000
_cell.length_b   1.000
_cell.length_c   1.000
_cell.angle_alpha   90.00
_cell.angle_beta   90.00
_cell.angle_gamma   90.00
#
_symmetry.space_group_name_H-M   'P 1'
#
loop_
_entity.id
_entity.type
_entity.pdbx_description
1 polymer ?
#
loop_
_entity_poly.entity_id
_entity_poly.type
_entity_poly.pdbx_seq_one_letter_code
_entity_poly.pdbx_strand_id
1 'polypeptide(L)'
;PSEVNELKHSVVLEYKRCRGCTTCIKSCPTEAIRVRNGKAAILNARCIDCGVCIQVCPHKAIKSISDPLDMLKKFRYCVALPEPALYGQFHNMDDIDIILNGLLEIGFHDVYEVSKAAELVSDYQRQCITGGVERVMPQISSACPTVLRLIRMRFPKLIPNIAPVITPVELAAILARREAVEKTGLKPEEIGVFSIVPCSSKVTAALTPDGLNRPVLDGAFAIRDVYLRLLSAMKKLRGRELRPLSSSGIMGVGWAYCG
;
A
#
# COMPACT_ATOMS: atom_id res chain seq x y z
N PRO A 1 -18.83 22.26 -13.43
CA PRO A 1 -18.27 21.00 -13.89
C PRO A 1 -17.08 20.71 -13.01
N SER A 2 -17.29 19.83 -12.01
CA SER A 2 -16.24 19.35 -11.13
C SER A 2 -15.23 18.58 -11.98
N GLU A 3 -13.98 18.98 -11.95
CA GLU A 3 -12.86 18.19 -12.46
C GLU A 3 -12.94 16.82 -11.81
N VAL A 4 -13.38 15.83 -12.56
CA VAL A 4 -13.27 14.43 -12.18
C VAL A 4 -11.79 14.14 -12.18
N ASN A 5 -11.18 14.09 -10.98
CA ASN A 5 -9.80 13.73 -10.80
C ASN A 5 -9.63 12.32 -11.40
N GLU A 6 -9.07 12.22 -12.60
CA GLU A 6 -8.89 10.92 -13.26
C GLU A 6 -8.02 10.04 -12.36
N LEU A 7 -8.58 8.91 -11.94
CA LEU A 7 -7.91 7.93 -11.10
C LEU A 7 -6.59 7.49 -11.79
N LYS A 8 -5.45 7.85 -11.20
CA LYS A 8 -4.14 7.43 -11.69
C LYS A 8 -3.89 5.98 -11.30
N HIS A 9 -4.07 5.07 -12.24
CA HIS A 9 -3.78 3.65 -12.03
C HIS A 9 -2.29 3.37 -12.02
N SER A 10 -1.85 2.49 -11.12
CA SER A 10 -0.46 2.02 -11.08
C SER A 10 -0.21 0.90 -12.10
N VAL A 11 -1.25 0.20 -12.54
CA VAL A 11 -1.14 -0.88 -13.53
C VAL A 11 -1.07 -0.31 -14.95
N VAL A 12 0.03 -0.56 -15.63
CA VAL A 12 0.30 -0.02 -16.98
C VAL A 12 0.71 -1.09 -17.96
N LEU A 13 0.46 -0.85 -19.26
CA LEU A 13 0.91 -1.70 -20.36
C LEU A 13 2.22 -1.17 -20.96
N GLU A 14 3.22 -2.02 -21.03
CA GLU A 14 4.41 -1.82 -21.86
C GLU A 14 4.12 -2.26 -23.28
N TYR A 15 3.71 -1.32 -24.11
CA TYR A 15 3.15 -1.57 -25.44
C TYR A 15 4.06 -2.42 -26.34
N LYS A 16 5.39 -2.17 -26.31
CA LYS A 16 6.37 -2.89 -27.13
C LYS A 16 6.44 -4.39 -26.79
N ARG A 17 6.21 -4.76 -25.55
CA ARG A 17 6.27 -6.16 -25.10
C ARG A 17 4.96 -6.93 -25.31
N CYS A 18 3.83 -6.24 -25.44
CA CYS A 18 2.56 -6.90 -25.65
C CYS A 18 2.50 -7.61 -27.01
N ARG A 19 2.04 -8.85 -27.04
CA ARG A 19 1.87 -9.67 -28.24
C ARG A 19 0.40 -9.95 -28.59
N GLY A 20 -0.56 -9.36 -27.88
CA GLY A 20 -1.98 -9.52 -28.16
C GLY A 20 -2.56 -10.91 -27.85
N CYS A 21 -1.90 -11.71 -27.01
CA CYS A 21 -2.27 -13.10 -26.72
C CYS A 21 -3.59 -13.29 -25.93
N THR A 22 -4.24 -12.22 -25.48
CA THR A 22 -5.54 -12.19 -24.79
C THR A 22 -5.60 -12.83 -23.40
N THR A 23 -4.54 -13.45 -22.89
CA THR A 23 -4.52 -14.12 -21.57
C THR A 23 -4.99 -13.18 -20.45
N CYS A 24 -4.52 -11.93 -20.42
CA CYS A 24 -4.93 -10.93 -19.41
C CYS A 24 -6.42 -10.56 -19.49
N ILE A 25 -7.05 -10.66 -20.66
CA ILE A 25 -8.48 -10.38 -20.85
C ILE A 25 -9.32 -11.45 -20.15
N LYS A 26 -8.97 -12.73 -20.41
CA LYS A 26 -9.69 -13.88 -19.82
C LYS A 26 -9.59 -13.93 -18.30
N SER A 27 -8.53 -13.38 -17.73
CA SER A 27 -8.26 -13.41 -16.30
C SER A 27 -8.72 -12.15 -15.55
N CYS A 28 -9.21 -11.11 -16.25
CA CYS A 28 -9.57 -9.86 -15.61
C CYS A 28 -10.95 -9.96 -14.93
N PRO A 29 -11.03 -9.83 -13.58
CA PRO A 29 -12.29 -10.03 -12.84
C PRO A 29 -13.34 -8.93 -13.13
N THR A 30 -12.92 -7.78 -13.64
CA THR A 30 -13.80 -6.65 -13.94
C THR A 30 -13.90 -6.37 -15.43
N GLU A 31 -13.34 -7.25 -16.26
CA GLU A 31 -13.34 -7.08 -17.72
C GLU A 31 -12.75 -5.73 -18.17
N ALA A 32 -11.79 -5.21 -17.43
CA ALA A 32 -11.15 -3.93 -17.68
C ALA A 32 -10.18 -3.94 -18.87
N ILE A 33 -9.97 -5.08 -19.54
CA ILE A 33 -8.98 -5.18 -20.62
C ILE A 33 -9.68 -5.54 -21.93
N ARG A 34 -9.30 -4.84 -23.00
CA ARG A 34 -9.77 -5.09 -24.36
C ARG A 34 -8.59 -5.18 -25.32
N VAL A 35 -8.79 -5.73 -26.51
CA VAL A 35 -7.80 -5.65 -27.62
C VAL A 35 -8.09 -4.41 -28.45
N ARG A 36 -7.06 -3.62 -28.71
CA ARG A 36 -7.08 -2.52 -29.67
C ARG A 36 -5.77 -2.54 -30.46
N ASN A 37 -5.88 -2.47 -31.76
CA ASN A 37 -4.71 -2.52 -32.67
C ASN A 37 -3.76 -3.70 -32.38
N GLY A 38 -4.31 -4.89 -32.12
CA GLY A 38 -3.53 -6.10 -31.83
C GLY A 38 -2.84 -6.13 -30.47
N LYS A 39 -3.13 -5.19 -29.56
CA LYS A 39 -2.52 -5.07 -28.23
C LYS A 39 -3.60 -4.97 -27.16
N ALA A 40 -3.23 -5.27 -25.90
CA ALA A 40 -4.10 -5.03 -24.77
C ALA A 40 -4.27 -3.52 -24.54
N ALA A 41 -5.48 -3.11 -24.15
CA ALA A 41 -5.79 -1.77 -23.71
C ALA A 41 -6.55 -1.87 -22.37
N ILE A 42 -6.09 -1.16 -21.36
CA ILE A 42 -6.68 -1.16 -20.02
C ILE A 42 -7.70 -0.02 -19.95
N LEU A 43 -8.93 -0.33 -19.56
CA LEU A 43 -10.00 0.62 -19.34
C LEU A 43 -9.94 1.09 -17.87
N ASN A 44 -9.46 2.29 -17.65
CA ASN A 44 -9.24 2.86 -16.31
C ASN A 44 -10.54 2.81 -15.46
N ALA A 45 -11.67 3.20 -16.02
CA ALA A 45 -12.96 3.18 -15.31
C ALA A 45 -13.38 1.79 -14.78
N ARG A 46 -12.75 0.70 -15.26
CA ARG A 46 -13.05 -0.67 -14.85
C ARG A 46 -11.89 -1.34 -14.12
N CYS A 47 -10.70 -0.76 -14.14
CA CYS A 47 -9.54 -1.33 -13.49
C CYS A 47 -9.64 -1.16 -11.97
N ILE A 48 -9.40 -2.25 -11.23
CA ILE A 48 -9.35 -2.25 -9.76
C ILE A 48 -7.93 -2.47 -9.23
N ASP A 49 -6.93 -2.39 -10.09
CA ASP A 49 -5.50 -2.58 -9.78
C ASP A 49 -5.16 -3.87 -9.02
N CYS A 50 -5.92 -4.94 -9.21
CA CYS A 50 -5.73 -6.22 -8.51
C CYS A 50 -4.42 -6.95 -8.89
N GLY A 51 -3.77 -6.57 -9.99
CA GLY A 51 -2.51 -7.16 -10.42
C GLY A 51 -2.60 -8.54 -11.11
N VAL A 52 -3.78 -9.16 -11.23
CA VAL A 52 -3.93 -10.47 -11.88
C VAL A 52 -3.34 -10.48 -13.30
N CYS A 53 -3.60 -9.42 -14.08
CA CYS A 53 -3.06 -9.29 -15.43
C CYS A 53 -1.52 -9.21 -15.47
N ILE A 54 -0.88 -8.72 -14.41
CA ILE A 54 0.59 -8.71 -14.26
C ILE A 54 1.10 -10.14 -14.11
N GLN A 55 0.45 -10.93 -13.24
CA GLN A 55 0.85 -12.30 -12.92
C GLN A 55 0.70 -13.23 -14.12
N VAL A 56 -0.43 -13.14 -14.84
CA VAL A 56 -0.75 -14.06 -15.94
C VAL A 56 -0.11 -13.69 -17.27
N CYS A 57 0.54 -12.53 -17.40
CA CYS A 57 1.11 -12.10 -18.66
C CYS A 57 2.39 -12.88 -19.01
N PRO A 58 2.40 -13.79 -20.02
CA PRO A 58 3.57 -14.59 -20.37
C PRO A 58 4.69 -13.72 -20.94
N HIS A 59 4.36 -12.55 -21.49
CA HIS A 59 5.31 -11.61 -22.08
C HIS A 59 5.76 -10.52 -21.09
N LYS A 60 5.28 -10.55 -19.82
CA LYS A 60 5.56 -9.53 -18.80
C LYS A 60 5.37 -8.10 -19.33
N ALA A 61 4.34 -7.94 -20.18
CA ALA A 61 4.02 -6.66 -20.81
C ALA A 61 3.18 -5.73 -19.91
N ILE A 62 2.59 -6.26 -18.87
CA ILE A 62 1.83 -5.47 -17.88
C ILE A 62 2.64 -5.42 -16.60
N LYS A 63 2.78 -4.22 -16.03
CA LYS A 63 3.53 -3.98 -14.80
C LYS A 63 2.83 -2.97 -13.92
N SER A 64 3.18 -2.95 -12.65
CA SER A 64 2.83 -1.85 -11.75
C SER A 64 3.95 -0.81 -11.76
N ILE A 65 3.59 0.46 -11.70
CA ILE A 65 4.52 1.58 -11.50
C ILE A 65 4.29 2.10 -10.09
N SER A 66 5.37 2.27 -9.33
CA SER A 66 5.41 2.96 -8.05
C SER A 66 6.25 4.23 -8.16
N ASP A 67 6.22 5.05 -7.13
CA ASP A 67 7.04 6.25 -7.09
C ASP A 67 8.54 5.92 -7.04
N PRO A 68 9.40 6.76 -7.64
CA PRO A 68 10.85 6.58 -7.55
C PRO A 68 11.37 7.05 -6.18
N LEU A 69 12.38 6.38 -5.63
CA LEU A 69 13.01 6.75 -4.34
C LEU A 69 13.58 8.17 -4.33
N ASP A 70 13.86 8.75 -5.50
CA ASP A 70 14.30 10.15 -5.60
C ASP A 70 13.26 11.15 -5.07
N MET A 71 12.00 10.75 -4.89
CA MET A 71 10.98 11.57 -4.24
C MET A 71 11.35 11.95 -2.80
N LEU A 72 12.14 11.14 -2.10
CA LEU A 72 12.61 11.46 -0.76
C LEU A 72 13.36 12.81 -0.71
N LYS A 73 14.06 13.17 -1.79
CA LYS A 73 14.83 14.41 -1.88
C LYS A 73 13.97 15.70 -1.89
N LYS A 74 12.65 15.57 -2.08
CA LYS A 74 11.72 16.71 -2.10
C LYS A 74 11.34 17.19 -0.71
N PHE A 75 11.63 16.40 0.32
CA PHE A 75 11.23 16.68 1.69
C PHE A 75 12.45 16.78 2.60
N ARG A 76 12.35 17.62 3.61
CA ARG A 76 13.42 17.78 4.62
C ARG A 76 13.48 16.62 5.60
N TYR A 77 12.34 15.98 5.83
CA TYR A 77 12.24 14.83 6.71
C TYR A 77 11.31 13.78 6.09
N CYS A 78 11.75 12.55 5.97
CA CYS A 78 11.00 11.48 5.34
C CYS A 78 10.75 10.34 6.33
N VAL A 79 9.49 9.94 6.46
CA VAL A 79 9.08 8.81 7.30
C VAL A 79 8.66 7.64 6.40
N ALA A 80 9.23 6.46 6.66
CA ALA A 80 8.82 5.23 6.01
C ALA A 80 7.65 4.58 6.75
N LEU A 81 6.66 4.13 6.01
CA LEU A 81 5.54 3.33 6.52
C LEU A 81 5.62 1.91 5.93
N PRO A 82 6.41 1.00 6.53
CA PRO A 82 6.46 -0.38 6.07
C PRO A 82 5.14 -1.08 6.36
N GLU A 83 4.53 -1.64 5.31
CA GLU A 83 3.41 -2.57 5.45
C GLU A 83 3.89 -3.89 6.07
N PRO A 84 3.09 -4.58 6.90
CA PRO A 84 3.49 -5.84 7.54
C PRO A 84 3.97 -6.90 6.56
N ALA A 85 3.42 -6.92 5.34
CA ALA A 85 3.84 -7.82 4.27
C ALA A 85 5.33 -7.67 3.87
N LEU A 86 5.98 -6.55 4.20
CA LEU A 86 7.42 -6.37 3.97
C LEU A 86 8.24 -7.34 4.81
N TYR A 87 7.85 -7.58 6.05
CA TYR A 87 8.58 -8.46 6.98
C TYR A 87 8.63 -9.89 6.47
N GLY A 88 7.54 -10.39 5.89
CA GLY A 88 7.45 -11.73 5.30
C GLY A 88 8.28 -11.94 4.03
N GLN A 89 8.92 -10.89 3.48
CA GLN A 89 9.78 -11.04 2.30
C GLN A 89 11.20 -11.53 2.65
N PHE A 90 11.55 -11.55 3.92
CA PHE A 90 12.88 -11.93 4.37
C PHE A 90 12.81 -13.23 5.18
N HIS A 91 13.65 -14.20 4.82
CA HIS A 91 13.76 -15.47 5.55
C HIS A 91 14.82 -15.39 6.65
N ASN A 92 14.64 -16.19 7.71
CA ASN A 92 15.57 -16.34 8.83
C ASN A 92 15.93 -14.98 9.48
N MET A 93 14.90 -14.22 9.81
CA MET A 93 15.03 -12.95 10.51
C MET A 93 14.63 -13.14 11.96
N ASP A 94 15.57 -12.95 12.86
CA ASP A 94 15.33 -13.04 14.31
C ASP A 94 14.78 -11.73 14.86
N ASP A 95 14.98 -10.62 14.13
CA ASP A 95 14.62 -9.28 14.58
C ASP A 95 14.12 -8.40 13.41
N ILE A 96 12.94 -7.81 13.59
CA ILE A 96 12.34 -6.86 12.64
C ILE A 96 13.17 -5.56 12.60
N ASP A 97 13.85 -5.19 13.68
CA ASP A 97 14.62 -3.95 13.76
C ASP A 97 15.70 -3.85 12.68
N ILE A 98 16.24 -4.97 12.19
CA ILE A 98 17.21 -4.93 11.09
C ILE A 98 16.57 -4.41 9.78
N ILE A 99 15.28 -4.72 9.52
CA ILE A 99 14.54 -4.19 8.36
C ILE A 99 14.29 -2.70 8.55
N LEU A 100 13.83 -2.31 9.75
CA LEU A 100 13.49 -0.93 10.06
C LEU A 100 14.73 -0.03 10.01
N ASN A 101 15.86 -0.46 10.61
CA ASN A 101 17.13 0.25 10.48
C ASN A 101 17.64 0.26 9.03
N GLY A 102 17.41 -0.81 8.27
CA GLY A 102 17.71 -0.86 6.85
C GLY A 102 16.97 0.20 6.04
N LEU A 103 15.74 0.56 6.44
CA LEU A 103 14.99 1.65 5.82
C LEU A 103 15.66 3.01 6.08
N LEU A 104 16.22 3.23 7.27
CA LEU A 104 16.99 4.45 7.55
C LEU A 104 18.23 4.52 6.64
N GLU A 105 18.95 3.42 6.46
CA GLU A 105 20.14 3.34 5.60
C GLU A 105 19.84 3.63 4.10
N ILE A 106 18.64 3.39 3.63
CA ILE A 106 18.28 3.69 2.23
C ILE A 106 17.73 5.11 2.01
N GLY A 107 17.72 5.95 3.06
CA GLY A 107 17.46 7.37 2.96
C GLY A 107 16.23 7.91 3.68
N PHE A 108 15.54 7.10 4.47
CA PHE A 108 14.51 7.60 5.37
C PHE A 108 15.13 8.14 6.66
N HIS A 109 14.47 9.12 7.26
CA HIS A 109 14.89 9.74 8.52
C HIS A 109 14.27 9.06 9.73
N ASP A 110 13.08 8.49 9.52
CA ASP A 110 12.32 7.79 10.56
C ASP A 110 11.46 6.67 9.96
N VAL A 111 10.95 5.81 10.83
CA VAL A 111 10.07 4.70 10.47
C VAL A 111 8.88 4.68 11.42
N TYR A 112 7.68 4.55 10.87
CA TYR A 112 6.46 4.30 11.62
C TYR A 112 5.79 3.04 11.08
N GLU A 113 5.67 2.01 11.91
CA GLU A 113 5.11 0.72 11.48
C GLU A 113 3.60 0.81 11.22
N VAL A 114 3.18 0.40 10.01
CA VAL A 114 1.75 0.26 9.71
C VAL A 114 1.08 -0.77 10.62
N SER A 115 1.81 -1.78 11.07
CA SER A 115 1.37 -2.78 12.05
C SER A 115 0.86 -2.16 13.36
N LYS A 116 1.51 -1.11 13.85
CA LYS A 116 1.06 -0.36 15.05
C LYS A 116 -0.32 0.26 14.83
N ALA A 117 -0.55 0.89 13.68
CA ALA A 117 -1.87 1.43 13.34
C ALA A 117 -2.91 0.33 13.08
N ALA A 118 -2.48 -0.81 12.54
CA ALA A 118 -3.34 -1.97 12.33
C ALA A 118 -3.86 -2.56 13.64
N GLU A 119 -3.07 -2.54 14.71
CA GLU A 119 -3.54 -2.91 16.07
C GLU A 119 -4.67 -2.01 16.55
N LEU A 120 -4.49 -0.69 16.43
CA LEU A 120 -5.51 0.28 16.81
C LEU A 120 -6.82 0.09 16.03
N VAL A 121 -6.72 -0.12 14.72
CA VAL A 121 -7.88 -0.40 13.87
C VAL A 121 -8.56 -1.70 14.28
N SER A 122 -7.79 -2.76 14.53
CA SER A 122 -8.31 -4.07 14.93
C SER A 122 -8.99 -4.02 16.29
N ASP A 123 -8.41 -3.29 17.24
CA ASP A 123 -8.97 -3.14 18.57
C ASP A 123 -10.29 -2.34 18.54
N TYR A 124 -10.31 -1.25 17.78
CA TYR A 124 -11.55 -0.48 17.55
C TYR A 124 -12.64 -1.34 16.91
N GLN A 125 -12.31 -2.13 15.88
CA GLN A 125 -13.26 -3.04 15.24
C GLN A 125 -13.80 -4.09 16.20
N ARG A 126 -12.93 -4.67 17.04
CA ARG A 126 -13.33 -5.61 18.09
C ARG A 126 -14.32 -4.97 19.06
N GLN A 127 -14.00 -3.78 19.58
CA GLN A 127 -14.89 -3.06 20.49
C GLN A 127 -16.25 -2.77 19.84
N CYS A 128 -16.28 -2.41 18.56
CA CYS A 128 -17.54 -2.22 17.84
C CYS A 128 -18.36 -3.50 17.69
N ILE A 129 -17.73 -4.65 17.53
CA ILE A 129 -18.42 -5.95 17.40
C ILE A 129 -18.95 -6.39 18.77
N THR A 130 -18.12 -6.28 19.83
CA THR A 130 -18.50 -6.75 21.18
C THR A 130 -19.40 -5.76 21.92
N GLY A 131 -19.31 -4.47 21.60
CA GLY A 131 -20.06 -3.39 22.26
C GLY A 131 -21.52 -3.24 21.78
N GLY A 132 -22.03 -4.16 20.96
CA GLY A 132 -23.42 -4.17 20.52
C GLY A 132 -23.82 -3.01 19.58
N VAL A 133 -22.85 -2.38 18.91
CA VAL A 133 -23.13 -1.38 17.88
C VAL A 133 -23.85 -2.08 16.72
N GLU A 134 -25.08 -1.68 16.45
CA GLU A 134 -25.88 -2.25 15.35
C GLU A 134 -25.17 -2.02 14.01
N ARG A 135 -24.85 -3.10 13.31
CA ARG A 135 -24.15 -3.08 12.02
C ARG A 135 -24.70 -4.12 11.07
N VAL A 136 -24.61 -3.83 9.78
CA VAL A 136 -24.96 -4.79 8.75
C VAL A 136 -23.90 -5.92 8.73
N MET A 137 -24.36 -7.16 8.90
CA MET A 137 -23.50 -8.35 8.88
C MET A 137 -23.63 -9.10 7.54
N PRO A 138 -22.58 -9.76 7.05
CA PRO A 138 -21.21 -9.78 7.57
C PRO A 138 -20.48 -8.45 7.35
N GLN A 139 -19.52 -8.11 8.22
CA GLN A 139 -18.64 -6.95 8.03
C GLN A 139 -17.48 -7.30 7.08
N ILE A 140 -17.20 -6.40 6.15
CA ILE A 140 -16.10 -6.51 5.17
C ILE A 140 -15.02 -5.49 5.53
N SER A 141 -13.77 -5.96 5.66
CA SER A 141 -12.65 -5.07 5.98
C SER A 141 -12.43 -4.01 4.89
N SER A 142 -12.18 -2.76 5.30
CA SER A 142 -11.83 -1.64 4.41
C SER A 142 -10.35 -1.62 3.99
N ALA A 143 -9.52 -2.52 4.52
CA ALA A 143 -8.06 -2.47 4.34
C ALA A 143 -7.57 -2.76 2.90
N CYS A 144 -8.37 -3.45 2.08
CA CYS A 144 -7.97 -3.82 0.72
C CYS A 144 -8.65 -2.92 -0.34
N PRO A 145 -7.93 -2.00 -1.01
CA PRO A 145 -8.51 -1.12 -2.02
C PRO A 145 -9.11 -1.89 -3.22
N THR A 146 -8.52 -3.03 -3.59
CA THR A 146 -9.06 -3.90 -4.65
C THR A 146 -10.45 -4.41 -4.31
N VAL A 147 -10.65 -4.89 -3.07
CA VAL A 147 -11.94 -5.40 -2.60
C VAL A 147 -12.98 -4.29 -2.59
N LEU A 148 -12.64 -3.11 -2.09
CA LEU A 148 -13.54 -1.96 -2.07
C LEU A 148 -13.99 -1.56 -3.48
N ARG A 149 -13.05 -1.47 -4.43
CA ARG A 149 -13.36 -1.15 -5.82
C ARG A 149 -14.19 -2.25 -6.49
N LEU A 150 -13.88 -3.52 -6.21
CA LEU A 150 -14.66 -4.66 -6.71
C LEU A 150 -16.12 -4.60 -6.22
N ILE A 151 -16.32 -4.34 -4.92
CA ILE A 151 -17.65 -4.22 -4.32
C ILE A 151 -18.42 -3.09 -4.99
N ARG A 152 -17.84 -1.89 -5.07
CA ARG A 152 -18.48 -0.73 -5.71
C ARG A 152 -18.91 -1.00 -7.16
N MET A 153 -18.09 -1.77 -7.89
CA MET A 153 -18.30 -2.01 -9.31
C MET A 153 -19.22 -3.20 -9.60
N ARG A 154 -19.05 -4.31 -8.87
CA ARG A 154 -19.75 -5.57 -9.20
C ARG A 154 -20.80 -5.97 -8.16
N PHE A 155 -20.67 -5.51 -6.94
CA PHE A 155 -21.52 -5.93 -5.81
C PHE A 155 -22.00 -4.73 -4.97
N PRO A 156 -22.64 -3.71 -5.58
CA PRO A 156 -23.00 -2.46 -4.88
C PRO A 156 -23.91 -2.69 -3.65
N LYS A 157 -24.66 -3.78 -3.63
CA LYS A 157 -25.49 -4.18 -2.48
C LYS A 157 -24.69 -4.48 -1.22
N LEU A 158 -23.36 -4.77 -1.34
CA LEU A 158 -22.46 -5.01 -0.22
C LEU A 158 -21.77 -3.75 0.31
N ILE A 159 -22.03 -2.57 -0.26
CA ILE A 159 -21.46 -1.31 0.22
C ILE A 159 -21.78 -1.07 1.71
N PRO A 160 -23.02 -1.29 2.20
CA PRO A 160 -23.33 -1.15 3.63
C PRO A 160 -22.60 -2.10 4.56
N ASN A 161 -22.07 -3.20 4.00
CA ASN A 161 -21.29 -4.19 4.76
C ASN A 161 -19.81 -3.78 4.96
N ILE A 162 -19.33 -2.76 4.22
CA ILE A 162 -17.94 -2.29 4.37
C ILE A 162 -17.82 -1.62 5.73
N ALA A 163 -16.82 -2.06 6.52
CA ALA A 163 -16.55 -1.47 7.82
C ALA A 163 -16.18 0.01 7.65
N PRO A 164 -16.89 0.96 8.29
CA PRO A 164 -16.66 2.39 8.17
C PRO A 164 -15.46 2.82 9.04
N VAL A 165 -14.30 2.25 8.75
CA VAL A 165 -13.06 2.46 9.51
C VAL A 165 -11.97 2.90 8.54
N ILE A 166 -11.16 3.87 8.97
CA ILE A 166 -9.95 4.29 8.26
C ILE A 166 -9.00 3.10 8.05
N THR A 167 -8.32 3.06 6.93
CA THR A 167 -7.35 1.98 6.69
C THR A 167 -6.12 2.11 7.59
N PRO A 168 -5.47 0.99 7.97
CA PRO A 168 -4.26 1.06 8.79
C PRO A 168 -3.16 1.97 8.22
N VAL A 169 -2.95 1.96 6.91
CA VAL A 169 -1.91 2.80 6.28
C VAL A 169 -2.26 4.28 6.32
N GLU A 170 -3.53 4.65 6.16
CA GLU A 170 -3.98 6.04 6.27
C GLU A 170 -3.86 6.54 7.71
N LEU A 171 -4.26 5.71 8.69
CA LEU A 171 -4.09 6.04 10.12
C LEU A 171 -2.60 6.19 10.47
N ALA A 172 -1.76 5.25 10.02
CA ALA A 172 -0.31 5.33 10.19
C ALA A 172 0.28 6.62 9.62
N ALA A 173 -0.17 7.04 8.42
CA ALA A 173 0.31 8.26 7.78
C ALA A 173 -0.04 9.52 8.59
N ILE A 174 -1.25 9.59 9.13
CA ILE A 174 -1.70 10.71 9.98
C ILE A 174 -0.87 10.77 11.26
N LEU A 175 -0.70 9.63 11.95
CA LEU A 175 0.04 9.55 13.20
C LEU A 175 1.53 9.83 12.99
N ALA A 176 2.14 9.22 11.97
CA ALA A 176 3.55 9.40 11.63
C ALA A 176 3.89 10.87 11.32
N ARG A 177 3.03 11.54 10.56
CA ARG A 177 3.23 12.97 10.25
C ARG A 177 3.14 13.83 11.50
N ARG A 178 2.16 13.56 12.37
CA ARG A 178 1.98 14.27 13.64
C ARG A 178 3.20 14.08 14.55
N GLU A 179 3.64 12.83 14.76
CA GLU A 179 4.82 12.52 15.56
C GLU A 179 6.09 13.18 14.99
N ALA A 180 6.24 13.20 13.65
CA ALA A 180 7.38 13.85 12.99
C ALA A 180 7.36 15.38 13.17
N VAL A 181 6.20 16.03 13.10
CA VAL A 181 6.04 17.47 13.41
C VAL A 181 6.45 17.75 14.85
N GLU A 182 5.93 16.99 15.80
CA GLU A 182 6.24 17.13 17.23
C GLU A 182 7.74 16.95 17.51
N LYS A 183 8.38 15.97 16.85
CA LYS A 183 9.79 15.62 17.02
C LYS A 183 10.74 16.62 16.40
N THR A 184 10.39 17.18 15.22
CA THR A 184 11.32 17.99 14.41
C THR A 184 11.03 19.48 14.45
N GLY A 185 9.83 19.90 14.81
CA GLY A 185 9.36 21.28 14.70
C GLY A 185 9.16 21.77 13.25
N LEU A 186 9.28 20.86 12.26
CA LEU A 186 9.07 21.20 10.85
C LEU A 186 7.59 21.37 10.54
N LYS A 187 7.29 22.11 9.48
CA LYS A 187 5.93 22.22 8.97
C LYS A 187 5.48 20.89 8.33
N PRO A 188 4.19 20.57 8.35
CA PRO A 188 3.68 19.31 7.76
C PRO A 188 4.06 19.12 6.29
N GLU A 189 4.19 20.20 5.52
CA GLU A 189 4.54 20.19 4.09
C GLU A 189 6.03 19.88 3.83
N GLU A 190 6.88 20.05 4.86
CA GLU A 190 8.31 19.72 4.81
C GLU A 190 8.58 18.25 5.14
N ILE A 191 7.55 17.53 5.61
CA ILE A 191 7.63 16.12 6.03
C ILE A 191 6.96 15.25 4.97
N GLY A 192 7.73 14.36 4.37
CA GLY A 192 7.23 13.35 3.44
C GLY A 192 6.92 12.04 4.15
N VAL A 193 5.74 11.50 3.92
CA VAL A 193 5.30 10.22 4.48
C VAL A 193 5.02 9.25 3.35
N PHE A 194 5.77 8.13 3.32
CA PHE A 194 5.78 7.20 2.20
C PHE A 194 5.47 5.78 2.64
N SER A 195 4.49 5.14 2.02
CA SER A 195 4.19 3.74 2.26
C SER A 195 5.08 2.80 1.44
N ILE A 196 5.43 1.64 2.01
CA ILE A 196 6.13 0.56 1.32
C ILE A 196 5.16 -0.61 1.21
N VAL A 197 4.66 -0.84 0.00
CA VAL A 197 3.44 -1.63 -0.24
C VAL A 197 3.68 -2.87 -1.11
N PRO A 198 2.92 -3.96 -0.87
CA PRO A 198 3.11 -5.22 -1.59
C PRO A 198 2.42 -5.28 -2.96
N CYS A 199 1.45 -4.42 -3.25
CA CYS A 199 0.60 -4.57 -4.42
C CYS A 199 0.26 -3.25 -5.12
N SER A 200 -0.14 -3.36 -6.39
CA SER A 200 -0.49 -2.23 -7.25
C SER A 200 -1.69 -1.42 -6.75
N SER A 201 -2.68 -2.07 -6.14
CA SER A 201 -3.87 -1.34 -5.66
C SER A 201 -3.54 -0.39 -4.50
N LYS A 202 -2.61 -0.77 -3.63
CA LYS A 202 -2.14 0.10 -2.54
C LYS A 202 -1.29 1.26 -3.07
N VAL A 203 -0.50 1.06 -4.13
CA VAL A 203 0.17 2.18 -4.82
C VAL A 203 -0.86 3.18 -5.36
N THR A 204 -1.88 2.68 -6.05
CA THR A 204 -2.96 3.54 -6.58
C THR A 204 -3.71 4.26 -5.45
N ALA A 205 -4.02 3.56 -4.34
CA ALA A 205 -4.74 4.13 -3.21
C ALA A 205 -3.96 5.23 -2.47
N ALA A 206 -2.63 5.18 -2.48
CA ALA A 206 -1.80 6.24 -1.91
C ALA A 206 -2.03 7.59 -2.61
N LEU A 207 -2.29 7.57 -3.93
CA LEU A 207 -2.52 8.76 -4.74
C LEU A 207 -3.99 9.19 -4.76
N THR A 208 -4.91 8.24 -4.62
CA THR A 208 -6.37 8.42 -4.68
C THR A 208 -7.03 7.62 -3.57
N PRO A 209 -7.06 8.16 -2.33
CA PRO A 209 -7.64 7.47 -1.18
C PRO A 209 -9.14 7.28 -1.37
N ASP A 210 -9.62 6.07 -1.04
CA ASP A 210 -11.03 5.68 -1.22
C ASP A 210 -11.96 6.21 -0.13
N GLY A 211 -11.44 6.81 0.94
CA GLY A 211 -12.23 7.24 2.10
C GLY A 211 -11.93 8.65 2.63
N LEU A 212 -10.87 9.31 2.15
CA LEU A 212 -10.48 10.64 2.59
C LEU A 212 -10.62 11.66 1.47
N ASN A 213 -10.94 12.91 1.83
CA ASN A 213 -11.10 14.00 0.86
C ASN A 213 -9.78 14.41 0.19
N ARG A 214 -8.64 14.01 0.76
CA ARG A 214 -7.30 14.30 0.23
C ARG A 214 -6.33 13.16 0.57
N PRO A 215 -5.28 12.95 -0.26
CA PRO A 215 -4.22 12.02 0.07
C PRO A 215 -3.52 12.42 1.38
N VAL A 216 -3.23 11.44 2.23
CA VAL A 216 -2.44 11.61 3.47
C VAL A 216 -1.00 11.13 3.30
N LEU A 217 -0.73 10.38 2.23
CA LEU A 217 0.59 9.92 1.80
C LEU A 217 1.15 10.84 0.72
N ASP A 218 2.45 11.03 0.71
CA ASP A 218 3.17 11.77 -0.34
C ASP A 218 3.65 10.87 -1.47
N GLY A 219 3.58 9.55 -1.27
CA GLY A 219 3.89 8.55 -2.27
C GLY A 219 3.89 7.13 -1.73
N ALA A 220 4.08 6.17 -2.65
CA ALA A 220 4.16 4.76 -2.33
C ALA A 220 5.25 4.06 -3.13
N PHE A 221 6.09 3.31 -2.44
CA PHE A 221 7.13 2.47 -3.04
C PHE A 221 6.68 1.01 -3.04
N ALA A 222 6.77 0.34 -4.17
CA ALA A 222 6.53 -1.09 -4.19
C ALA A 222 7.68 -1.82 -3.49
N ILE A 223 7.37 -2.85 -2.70
CA ILE A 223 8.37 -3.67 -1.99
C ILE A 223 9.47 -4.14 -2.96
N ARG A 224 9.12 -4.61 -4.16
CA ARG A 224 10.09 -5.08 -5.16
C ARG A 224 11.12 -4.01 -5.56
N ASP A 225 10.76 -2.72 -5.53
CA ASP A 225 11.61 -1.64 -6.01
C ASP A 225 12.60 -1.18 -4.94
N VAL A 226 12.27 -1.43 -3.65
CA VAL A 226 13.17 -1.18 -2.51
C VAL A 226 13.94 -2.41 -2.07
N TYR A 227 13.49 -3.62 -2.41
CA TYR A 227 13.96 -4.90 -1.86
C TYR A 227 15.48 -5.09 -1.93
N LEU A 228 16.08 -4.92 -3.12
CA LEU A 228 17.52 -5.15 -3.29
C LEU A 228 18.37 -4.13 -2.53
N ARG A 229 17.93 -2.87 -2.48
CA ARG A 229 18.62 -1.82 -1.71
C ARG A 229 18.52 -2.11 -0.22
N LEU A 230 17.34 -2.48 0.24
CA LEU A 230 17.07 -2.83 1.62
C LEU A 230 17.88 -4.06 2.05
N LEU A 231 17.91 -5.11 1.24
CA LEU A 231 18.71 -6.31 1.49
C LEU A 231 20.21 -5.98 1.60
N SER A 232 20.72 -5.07 0.76
CA SER A 232 22.10 -4.60 0.82
C SER A 232 22.38 -3.80 2.11
N ALA A 233 21.46 -2.94 2.50
CA ALA A 233 21.54 -2.16 3.74
C ALA A 233 21.55 -3.07 4.97
N MET A 234 20.62 -4.02 5.03
CA MET A 234 20.52 -5.01 6.11
C MET A 234 21.80 -5.84 6.28
N LYS A 235 22.45 -6.25 5.16
CA LYS A 235 23.72 -6.97 5.21
C LYS A 235 24.83 -6.15 5.88
N LYS A 236 24.86 -4.82 5.66
CA LYS A 236 25.84 -3.92 6.29
C LYS A 236 25.58 -3.71 7.78
N LEU A 237 24.33 -3.89 8.22
CA LEU A 237 23.91 -3.72 9.62
C LEU A 237 24.17 -4.96 10.48
N ARG A 238 24.44 -6.12 9.88
CA ARG A 238 24.71 -7.35 10.63
C ARG A 238 25.89 -7.17 11.59
N GLY A 239 25.66 -7.50 12.86
CA GLY A 239 26.69 -7.35 13.92
C GLY A 239 26.89 -5.93 14.43
N ARG A 240 26.06 -4.96 14.00
CA ARG A 240 26.04 -3.61 14.56
C ARG A 240 24.92 -3.49 15.59
N GLU A 241 25.09 -2.56 16.52
CA GLU A 241 24.01 -2.15 17.42
C GLU A 241 22.89 -1.48 16.61
N LEU A 242 21.66 -1.99 16.74
CA LEU A 242 20.49 -1.48 16.05
C LEU A 242 19.72 -0.53 16.96
N ARG A 243 19.10 0.48 16.37
CA ARG A 243 18.14 1.31 17.10
C ARG A 243 16.87 0.49 17.33
N PRO A 244 16.32 0.45 18.56
CA PRO A 244 15.03 -0.20 18.82
C PRO A 244 13.91 0.64 18.20
N LEU A 245 13.41 0.23 17.06
CA LEU A 245 12.39 0.93 16.27
C LEU A 245 11.06 0.15 16.26
N SER A 246 11.12 -1.17 16.42
CA SER A 246 9.93 -2.00 16.47
C SER A 246 9.08 -1.67 17.69
N SER A 247 7.83 -1.35 17.46
CA SER A 247 6.88 -0.92 18.52
C SER A 247 5.52 -1.60 18.38
N SER A 248 5.31 -2.41 17.33
CA SER A 248 4.07 -3.16 17.13
C SER A 248 4.08 -4.48 17.88
N GLY A 249 2.93 -4.86 18.42
CA GLY A 249 2.72 -6.16 19.05
C GLY A 249 2.41 -7.28 18.03
N ILE A 250 2.16 -8.47 18.57
CA ILE A 250 1.88 -9.69 17.78
C ILE A 250 0.66 -9.52 16.86
N MET A 251 -0.37 -8.80 17.31
CA MET A 251 -1.58 -8.59 16.51
C MET A 251 -1.32 -7.74 15.26
N GLY A 252 -0.51 -6.70 15.39
CA GLY A 252 -0.16 -5.85 14.26
C GLY A 252 0.74 -6.56 13.26
N VAL A 253 1.75 -7.27 13.74
CA VAL A 253 2.63 -8.09 12.89
C VAL A 253 1.85 -9.24 12.23
N GLY A 254 0.83 -9.77 12.88
CA GLY A 254 -0.06 -10.81 12.34
C GLY A 254 -0.73 -10.43 11.01
N TRP A 255 -0.90 -9.15 10.72
CA TRP A 255 -1.38 -8.68 9.41
C TRP A 255 -0.44 -9.04 8.24
N ALA A 256 0.82 -9.41 8.53
CA ALA A 256 1.73 -9.95 7.52
C ALA A 256 1.22 -11.24 6.87
N TYR A 257 0.42 -12.02 7.61
CA TYR A 257 -0.12 -13.31 7.16
C TYR A 257 -1.53 -13.20 6.57
N CYS A 258 -2.24 -12.12 6.87
CA CYS A 258 -3.65 -11.94 6.50
C CYS A 258 -3.88 -10.80 5.50
N GLY A 259 -2.87 -10.01 5.19
CA GLY A 259 -2.97 -8.78 4.41
C GLY A 259 -2.67 -8.87 2.92
#